data_bc3d9ec25605c6dc5e69c50cf2bb485f
#
_entry.id   bc3d9ec25605c6dc5e69c50cf2bb485f
#
_cell.length_a   1.000
_cell.length_b   1.000
_cell.length_c   1.000
_cell.angle_alpha   90.00
_cell.angle_beta   90.00
_cell.angle_gamma   90.00
#
_symmetry.space_group_name_H-M   'P 1'
#
loop_
_entity.id
_entity.type
_entity.pdbx_description
1 polymer ?
#
loop_
_entity_poly.entity_id
_entity_poly.type
_entity_poly.pdbx_seq_one_letter_code
_entity_poly.pdbx_strand_id
1 'polypeptide(L)'
;MIKENLNRVQENIRNACARAGRKEDEVTLIAVSKTKPVSMLEEAYALGVRDFGENKVQELVDKAGQLPEDIRWHMIGHLQRNKVKYIIDKVYLIHSVDSLRLAEEISKEAVKHGVTANILIEVNVAGEESKFGVSPEDTPGLIEEISRLPAIQVRGLMTIAPFVE
;
A
#
# COMPACT_ATOMS: atom_id res chain seq x y z
N MET A 1 17.27 2.96 -18.50
CA MET A 1 16.54 4.03 -17.82
C MET A 1 15.96 3.61 -16.48
N ILE A 2 15.16 2.56 -16.43
CA ILE A 2 14.65 2.04 -15.14
C ILE A 2 15.80 1.59 -14.24
N LYS A 3 16.77 0.87 -14.77
CA LYS A 3 17.92 0.38 -14.00
C LYS A 3 18.69 1.52 -13.32
N GLU A 4 19.00 2.56 -14.06
CA GLU A 4 19.76 3.71 -13.54
C GLU A 4 18.94 4.46 -12.49
N ASN A 5 17.67 4.67 -12.73
CA ASN A 5 16.77 5.35 -11.80
C ASN A 5 16.59 4.53 -10.52
N LEU A 6 16.40 3.22 -10.65
CA LEU A 6 16.26 2.33 -9.50
C LEU A 6 17.52 2.33 -8.65
N ASN A 7 18.69 2.23 -9.28
CA ASN A 7 19.98 2.24 -8.59
C ASN A 7 20.17 3.55 -7.80
N ARG A 8 19.78 4.68 -8.40
CA ARG A 8 19.89 6.00 -7.74
C ARG A 8 18.99 6.07 -6.51
N VAL A 9 17.75 5.62 -6.63
CA VAL A 9 16.79 5.63 -5.51
C VAL A 9 17.27 4.70 -4.39
N GLN A 10 17.73 3.50 -4.74
CA GLN A 10 18.26 2.56 -3.77
C GLN A 10 19.51 3.08 -3.06
N GLU A 11 20.38 3.78 -3.77
CA GLU A 11 21.54 4.41 -3.17
C GLU A 11 21.15 5.52 -2.20
N ASN A 12 20.14 6.32 -2.56
CA ASN A 12 19.62 7.36 -1.67
C ASN A 12 19.06 6.76 -0.37
N ILE A 13 18.34 5.64 -0.48
CA ILE A 13 17.80 4.92 0.69
C ILE A 13 18.96 4.40 1.55
N ARG A 14 19.96 3.78 0.94
CA ARG A 14 21.13 3.25 1.61
C ARG A 14 21.86 4.33 2.42
N ASN A 15 22.10 5.48 1.77
CA ASN A 15 22.78 6.61 2.39
C ASN A 15 21.95 7.20 3.54
N ALA A 16 20.64 7.31 3.37
CA ALA A 16 19.76 7.81 4.42
C ALA A 16 19.74 6.87 5.63
N CYS A 17 19.68 5.56 5.40
CA CYS A 17 19.74 4.55 6.46
C CYS A 17 21.07 4.63 7.22
N ALA A 18 22.18 4.77 6.50
CA ALA A 18 23.51 4.90 7.12
C ALA A 18 23.58 6.14 8.03
N ARG A 19 23.05 7.28 7.58
CA ARG A 19 23.00 8.51 8.39
C ARG A 19 22.13 8.37 9.63
N ALA A 20 21.04 7.60 9.53
CA ALA A 20 20.08 7.42 10.62
C ALA A 20 20.44 6.26 11.56
N GLY A 21 21.51 5.52 11.29
CA GLY A 21 21.86 4.34 12.07
C GLY A 21 20.87 3.19 11.92
N ARG A 22 20.20 3.12 10.77
CA ARG A 22 19.19 2.10 10.47
C ARG A 22 19.70 1.10 9.44
N LYS A 23 19.15 -0.10 9.50
CA LYS A 23 19.43 -1.13 8.50
C LYS A 23 18.63 -0.84 7.22
N GLU A 24 19.22 -1.14 6.09
CA GLU A 24 18.59 -0.93 4.78
C GLU A 24 17.31 -1.77 4.63
N ASP A 25 17.27 -2.97 5.21
CA ASP A 25 16.11 -3.86 5.16
C ASP A 25 14.93 -3.42 6.04
N GLU A 26 15.10 -2.37 6.83
CA GLU A 26 14.00 -1.76 7.57
C GLU A 26 13.11 -0.88 6.69
N VAL A 27 13.58 -0.54 5.49
CA VAL A 27 12.85 0.32 4.54
C VAL A 27 12.47 -0.51 3.32
N THR A 28 11.19 -0.50 2.98
CA THR A 28 10.68 -1.17 1.79
C THR A 28 10.39 -0.14 0.72
N LEU A 29 11.06 -0.26 -0.43
CA LEU A 29 10.77 0.56 -1.60
C LEU A 29 9.64 -0.08 -2.39
N ILE A 30 8.58 0.68 -2.62
CA ILE A 30 7.45 0.24 -3.44
C ILE A 30 7.54 0.97 -4.78
N ALA A 31 7.60 0.21 -5.86
CA ALA A 31 7.57 0.79 -7.21
C ALA A 31 6.12 1.13 -7.55
N VAL A 32 5.83 2.41 -7.65
CA VAL A 32 4.49 2.87 -8.05
C VAL A 32 4.34 2.65 -9.55
N SER A 33 3.46 1.75 -9.92
CA SER A 33 3.33 1.24 -11.29
C SER A 33 2.01 1.64 -11.97
N LYS A 34 1.24 2.50 -11.32
CA LYS A 34 -0.02 2.98 -11.89
C LYS A 34 0.22 3.60 -13.27
N THR A 35 -0.68 3.32 -14.20
CA THR A 35 -0.65 3.80 -15.59
C THR A 35 0.55 3.33 -16.43
N LYS A 36 1.39 2.46 -15.88
CA LYS A 36 2.55 1.93 -16.62
C LYS A 36 2.22 0.58 -17.24
N PRO A 37 2.78 0.28 -18.42
CA PRO A 37 2.53 -1.01 -19.07
C PRO A 37 3.23 -2.15 -18.33
N VAL A 38 2.68 -3.35 -18.49
CA VAL A 38 3.23 -4.57 -17.88
C VAL A 38 4.71 -4.75 -18.20
N SER A 39 5.15 -4.40 -19.41
CA SER A 39 6.55 -4.51 -19.82
C SER A 39 7.51 -3.75 -18.92
N MET A 40 7.09 -2.60 -18.40
CA MET A 40 7.91 -1.83 -17.46
C MET A 40 8.01 -2.52 -16.10
N LEU A 41 6.93 -3.14 -15.66
CA LEU A 41 6.93 -3.91 -14.41
C LEU A 41 7.80 -5.16 -14.54
N GLU A 42 7.77 -5.83 -15.69
CA GLU A 42 8.63 -6.98 -15.96
C GLU A 42 10.12 -6.57 -15.90
N GLU A 43 10.45 -5.41 -16.45
CA GLU A 43 11.82 -4.88 -16.39
C GLU A 43 12.26 -4.62 -14.96
N ALA A 44 11.40 -3.97 -14.15
CA ALA A 44 11.68 -3.74 -12.74
C ALA A 44 11.79 -5.04 -11.95
N TYR A 45 10.92 -6.01 -12.25
CA TYR A 45 10.96 -7.33 -11.64
C TYR A 45 12.29 -8.05 -11.92
N ALA A 46 12.76 -7.99 -13.15
CA ALA A 46 14.04 -8.58 -13.54
C ALA A 46 15.23 -7.95 -12.79
N LEU A 47 15.08 -6.70 -12.33
CA LEU A 47 16.07 -6.00 -11.52
C LEU A 47 15.94 -6.27 -10.01
N GLY A 48 15.02 -7.15 -9.62
CA GLY A 48 14.84 -7.55 -8.23
C GLY A 48 13.69 -6.90 -7.48
N VAL A 49 12.92 -6.02 -8.11
CA VAL A 49 11.77 -5.38 -7.45
C VAL A 49 10.66 -6.42 -7.24
N ARG A 50 10.11 -6.45 -6.02
CA ARG A 50 9.04 -7.37 -5.64
C ARG A 50 7.82 -6.68 -5.05
N ASP A 51 7.90 -5.38 -4.77
CA ASP A 51 6.80 -4.59 -4.21
C ASP A 51 6.36 -3.56 -5.23
N PHE A 52 5.10 -3.67 -5.67
CA PHE A 52 4.52 -2.75 -6.64
C PHE A 52 3.24 -2.13 -6.08
N GLY A 53 3.01 -0.86 -6.38
CA GLY A 53 1.85 -0.12 -5.90
C GLY A 53 0.93 0.32 -7.02
N GLU A 54 -0.37 0.01 -6.88
CA GLU A 54 -1.39 0.40 -7.83
C GLU A 54 -2.45 1.27 -7.14
N ASN A 55 -3.03 2.20 -7.91
CA ASN A 55 -4.10 3.07 -7.42
C ASN A 55 -5.49 2.53 -7.74
N LYS A 56 -5.63 1.78 -8.82
CA LYS A 56 -6.92 1.28 -9.31
C LYS A 56 -6.99 -0.22 -9.18
N VAL A 57 -8.11 -0.70 -8.65
CA VAL A 57 -8.36 -2.12 -8.47
C VAL A 57 -8.23 -2.87 -9.80
N GLN A 58 -8.80 -2.33 -10.88
CA GLN A 58 -8.76 -2.99 -12.19
C GLN A 58 -7.33 -3.18 -12.69
N GLU A 59 -6.48 -2.17 -12.54
CA GLU A 59 -5.07 -2.30 -12.92
C GLU A 59 -4.35 -3.36 -12.09
N LEU A 60 -4.60 -3.38 -10.78
CA LEU A 60 -3.98 -4.36 -9.89
C LEU A 60 -4.38 -5.78 -10.30
N VAL A 61 -5.66 -6.01 -10.52
CA VAL A 61 -6.18 -7.33 -10.92
C VAL A 61 -5.58 -7.79 -12.25
N ASP A 62 -5.58 -6.89 -13.24
CA ASP A 62 -5.08 -7.22 -14.57
C ASP A 62 -3.58 -7.52 -14.56
N LYS A 63 -2.81 -6.72 -13.84
CA LYS A 63 -1.35 -6.90 -13.74
C LYS A 63 -0.98 -8.12 -12.92
N ALA A 64 -1.69 -8.36 -11.82
CA ALA A 64 -1.45 -9.55 -11.00
C ALA A 64 -1.67 -10.84 -11.78
N GLY A 65 -2.62 -10.84 -12.71
CA GLY A 65 -2.88 -12.00 -13.58
C GLY A 65 -1.83 -12.24 -14.65
N GLN A 66 -0.99 -11.25 -14.93
CA GLN A 66 0.02 -11.32 -16.01
C GLN A 66 1.45 -11.42 -15.52
N LEU A 67 1.70 -11.19 -14.24
CA LEU A 67 3.03 -11.09 -13.66
C LEU A 67 3.26 -12.21 -12.63
N PRO A 68 4.52 -12.47 -12.25
CA PRO A 68 4.84 -13.57 -11.32
C PRO A 68 4.14 -13.46 -9.98
N GLU A 69 3.84 -14.61 -9.38
CA GLU A 69 3.08 -14.72 -8.13
C GLU A 69 3.83 -14.25 -6.90
N ASP A 70 5.15 -14.12 -6.97
CA ASP A 70 5.96 -13.67 -5.83
C ASP A 70 6.02 -12.15 -5.70
N ILE A 71 5.28 -11.42 -6.52
CA ILE A 71 5.11 -9.97 -6.35
C ILE A 71 4.17 -9.70 -5.18
N ARG A 72 4.56 -8.76 -4.33
CA ARG A 72 3.71 -8.23 -3.28
C ARG A 72 3.00 -6.98 -3.81
N TRP A 73 1.68 -7.09 -3.97
CA TRP A 73 0.86 -6.00 -4.50
C TRP A 73 0.37 -5.10 -3.39
N HIS A 74 0.59 -3.81 -3.54
CA HIS A 74 0.12 -2.79 -2.60
C HIS A 74 -0.99 -1.97 -3.25
N MET A 75 -2.13 -1.91 -2.60
CA MET A 75 -3.19 -1.00 -3.01
C MET A 75 -2.96 0.32 -2.29
N ILE A 76 -2.46 1.32 -3.01
CA ILE A 76 -2.02 2.58 -2.42
C ILE A 76 -3.00 3.74 -2.65
N GLY A 77 -3.95 3.57 -3.57
CA GLY A 77 -4.96 4.57 -3.86
C GLY A 77 -6.25 4.37 -3.08
N HIS A 78 -7.16 5.33 -3.20
CA HIS A 78 -8.48 5.24 -2.58
C HIS A 78 -9.21 3.97 -3.02
N LEU A 79 -9.72 3.23 -2.05
CA LEU A 79 -10.38 1.95 -2.28
C LEU A 79 -11.88 2.08 -1.98
N GLN A 80 -12.70 1.89 -3.01
CA GLN A 80 -14.15 1.84 -2.85
C GLN A 80 -14.56 0.48 -2.26
N ARG A 81 -15.55 0.50 -1.36
CA ARG A 81 -16.01 -0.73 -0.68
C ARG A 81 -16.44 -1.83 -1.65
N ASN A 82 -17.15 -1.46 -2.72
CA ASN A 82 -17.65 -2.44 -3.69
C ASN A 82 -16.53 -3.07 -4.55
N LYS A 83 -15.29 -2.58 -4.43
CA LYS A 83 -14.13 -3.10 -5.16
C LYS A 83 -13.26 -4.03 -4.32
N VAL A 84 -13.44 -4.04 -3.01
CA VAL A 84 -12.62 -4.84 -2.08
C VAL A 84 -12.59 -6.32 -2.48
N LYS A 85 -13.73 -6.88 -2.83
CA LYS A 85 -13.87 -8.30 -3.20
C LYS A 85 -12.95 -8.74 -4.33
N TYR A 86 -12.56 -7.83 -5.22
CA TYR A 86 -11.73 -8.17 -6.37
C TYR A 86 -10.24 -8.29 -6.04
N ILE A 87 -9.79 -7.69 -4.93
CA ILE A 87 -8.37 -7.65 -4.59
C ILE A 87 -8.03 -8.36 -3.28
N ILE A 88 -9.03 -8.72 -2.48
CA ILE A 88 -8.78 -9.20 -1.10
C ILE A 88 -7.87 -10.44 -1.05
N ASP A 89 -7.94 -11.30 -2.04
CA ASP A 89 -7.12 -12.51 -2.13
C ASP A 89 -5.82 -12.30 -2.93
N LYS A 90 -5.57 -11.08 -3.42
CA LYS A 90 -4.41 -10.76 -4.26
C LYS A 90 -3.48 -9.74 -3.63
N VAL A 91 -4.00 -8.87 -2.80
CA VAL A 91 -3.26 -7.74 -2.25
C VAL A 91 -2.44 -8.18 -1.04
N TYR A 92 -1.21 -7.66 -0.97
CA TYR A 92 -0.32 -7.87 0.18
C TYR A 92 -0.63 -6.88 1.30
N LEU A 93 -0.90 -5.61 0.95
CA LEU A 93 -1.13 -4.53 1.91
C LEU A 93 -2.03 -3.47 1.31
N ILE A 94 -3.07 -3.08 2.05
CA ILE A 94 -3.97 -1.98 1.66
C ILE A 94 -3.57 -0.76 2.48
N HIS A 95 -3.16 0.32 1.81
CA HIS A 95 -2.60 1.51 2.46
C HIS A 95 -3.63 2.59 2.80
N SER A 96 -4.85 2.48 2.29
CA SER A 96 -5.80 3.58 2.19
C SER A 96 -7.03 3.45 3.07
N VAL A 97 -6.91 2.77 4.21
CA VAL A 97 -8.05 2.57 5.11
C VAL A 97 -8.21 3.79 6.01
N ASP A 98 -9.32 4.51 5.85
CA ASP A 98 -9.60 5.74 6.58
C ASP A 98 -10.99 5.79 7.20
N SER A 99 -11.72 4.67 7.19
CA SER A 99 -13.05 4.59 7.81
C SER A 99 -13.34 3.20 8.34
N LEU A 100 -14.20 3.14 9.36
CA LEU A 100 -14.66 1.85 9.90
C LEU A 100 -15.47 1.08 8.85
N ARG A 101 -16.27 1.77 8.05
CA ARG A 101 -17.09 1.13 7.01
C ARG A 101 -16.25 0.39 5.98
N LEU A 102 -15.15 1.00 5.54
CA LEU A 102 -14.21 0.34 4.63
C LEU A 102 -13.55 -0.86 5.31
N ALA A 103 -13.09 -0.70 6.55
CA ALA A 103 -12.48 -1.78 7.31
C ALA A 103 -13.43 -2.96 7.53
N GLU A 104 -14.69 -2.68 7.81
CA GLU A 104 -15.73 -3.73 7.95
C GLU A 104 -15.91 -4.54 6.67
N GLU A 105 -15.92 -3.87 5.52
CA GLU A 105 -16.01 -4.56 4.23
C GLU A 105 -14.76 -5.39 3.94
N ILE A 106 -13.58 -4.86 4.25
CA ILE A 106 -12.32 -5.59 4.12
C ILE A 106 -12.33 -6.84 5.00
N SER A 107 -12.74 -6.69 6.26
CA SER A 107 -12.85 -7.79 7.21
C SER A 107 -13.80 -8.87 6.71
N LYS A 108 -14.98 -8.47 6.26
CA LYS A 108 -16.00 -9.36 5.70
C LYS A 108 -15.47 -10.18 4.52
N GLU A 109 -14.85 -9.52 3.57
CA GLU A 109 -14.29 -10.20 2.40
C GLU A 109 -13.08 -11.07 2.75
N ALA A 110 -12.27 -10.65 3.70
CA ALA A 110 -11.15 -11.46 4.19
C ALA A 110 -11.63 -12.76 4.82
N VAL A 111 -12.65 -12.70 5.67
CA VAL A 111 -13.28 -13.90 6.26
C VAL A 111 -13.81 -14.81 5.15
N LYS A 112 -14.53 -14.23 4.20
CA LYS A 112 -15.13 -14.96 3.09
C LYS A 112 -14.12 -15.71 2.24
N HIS A 113 -12.94 -15.12 2.03
CA HIS A 113 -11.88 -15.71 1.22
C HIS A 113 -10.85 -16.50 2.03
N GLY A 114 -11.02 -16.60 3.34
CA GLY A 114 -10.11 -17.35 4.21
C GLY A 114 -8.71 -16.74 4.32
N VAL A 115 -8.60 -15.42 4.23
CA VAL A 115 -7.33 -14.70 4.33
C VAL A 115 -7.36 -13.71 5.48
N THR A 116 -6.18 -13.24 5.91
CA THR A 116 -6.06 -12.11 6.82
C THR A 116 -5.61 -10.89 6.02
N ALA A 117 -6.41 -9.82 6.08
CA ALA A 117 -6.08 -8.59 5.38
C ALA A 117 -5.14 -7.73 6.23
N ASN A 118 -4.00 -7.39 5.66
CA ASN A 118 -3.07 -6.45 6.28
C ASN A 118 -3.34 -5.04 5.75
N ILE A 119 -3.49 -4.09 6.65
CA ILE A 119 -3.86 -2.72 6.29
C ILE A 119 -3.00 -1.69 6.99
N LEU A 120 -2.91 -0.50 6.38
CA LEU A 120 -2.44 0.71 7.03
C LEU A 120 -3.62 1.67 7.16
N ILE A 121 -3.59 2.46 8.22
CA ILE A 121 -4.59 3.53 8.41
C ILE A 121 -4.08 4.81 7.76
N GLU A 122 -4.82 5.32 6.80
CA GLU A 122 -4.47 6.57 6.13
C GLU A 122 -4.88 7.75 6.98
N VAL A 123 -3.89 8.58 7.32
CA VAL A 123 -4.05 9.75 8.18
C VAL A 123 -3.84 11.02 7.37
N ASN A 124 -4.78 11.94 7.47
CA ASN A 124 -4.69 13.25 6.82
C ASN A 124 -3.97 14.23 7.76
N VAL A 125 -2.65 14.26 7.70
CA VAL A 125 -1.83 15.11 8.58
C VAL A 125 -1.81 16.58 8.13
N ALA A 126 -2.09 16.84 6.86
CA ALA A 126 -2.08 18.20 6.30
C ALA A 126 -3.36 18.97 6.61
N GLY A 127 -4.43 18.29 7.04
CA GLY A 127 -5.72 18.93 7.35
C GLY A 127 -6.48 19.42 6.12
N GLU A 128 -6.18 18.88 4.94
CA GLU A 128 -6.87 19.25 3.71
C GLU A 128 -8.18 18.47 3.58
N GLU A 129 -9.31 19.17 3.64
CA GLU A 129 -10.65 18.54 3.57
C GLU A 129 -10.90 17.79 2.25
N SER A 130 -10.26 18.23 1.16
CA SER A 130 -10.41 17.62 -0.16
C SER A 130 -9.63 16.31 -0.31
N LYS A 131 -8.79 15.95 0.67
CA LYS A 131 -7.98 14.74 0.65
C LYS A 131 -8.62 13.66 1.51
N PHE A 132 -8.30 12.41 1.19
CA PHE A 132 -8.69 11.27 2.00
C PHE A 132 -7.84 11.19 3.25
N GLY A 133 -8.26 10.35 4.17
CA GLY A 133 -7.54 10.12 5.42
C GLY A 133 -8.35 10.56 6.64
N VAL A 134 -8.15 9.86 7.73
CA VAL A 134 -8.74 10.19 9.02
C VAL A 134 -7.89 11.28 9.69
N SER A 135 -8.52 12.15 10.48
CA SER A 135 -7.78 13.15 11.24
C SER A 135 -6.83 12.49 12.24
N PRO A 136 -5.69 13.14 12.58
CA PRO A 136 -4.81 12.61 13.63
C PRO A 136 -5.54 12.37 14.95
N GLU A 137 -6.46 13.23 15.32
CA GLU A 137 -7.23 13.13 16.56
C GLU A 137 -8.12 11.90 16.61
N ASP A 138 -8.72 11.52 15.47
CA ASP A 138 -9.65 10.39 15.38
C ASP A 138 -8.94 9.06 15.11
N THR A 139 -7.66 9.08 14.80
CA THR A 139 -6.89 7.88 14.43
C THR A 139 -6.86 6.82 15.54
N PRO A 140 -6.54 7.14 16.81
CA PRO A 140 -6.51 6.11 17.85
C PRO A 140 -7.85 5.39 18.04
N GLY A 141 -8.94 6.14 18.03
CA GLY A 141 -10.30 5.57 18.17
C GLY A 141 -10.66 4.64 17.02
N LEU A 142 -10.32 5.04 15.80
CA LEU A 142 -10.56 4.21 14.61
C LEU A 142 -9.77 2.90 14.67
N ILE A 143 -8.51 2.97 15.04
CA ILE A 143 -7.66 1.77 15.18
C ILE A 143 -8.24 0.82 16.21
N GLU A 144 -8.69 1.34 17.35
CA GLU A 144 -9.30 0.53 18.39
C GLU A 144 -10.56 -0.20 17.88
N GLU A 145 -11.43 0.49 17.17
CA GLU A 145 -12.64 -0.11 16.60
C GLU A 145 -12.29 -1.19 15.57
N ILE A 146 -11.33 -0.91 14.68
CA ILE A 146 -10.89 -1.85 13.64
C ILE A 146 -10.24 -3.09 14.27
N SER A 147 -9.50 -2.92 15.37
CA SER A 147 -8.81 -4.03 16.04
C SER A 147 -9.77 -5.12 16.55
N ARG A 148 -11.05 -4.80 16.67
CA ARG A 148 -12.08 -5.75 17.10
C ARG A 148 -12.66 -6.58 15.95
N LEU A 149 -12.33 -6.22 14.70
CA LEU A 149 -12.85 -6.93 13.53
C LEU A 149 -12.05 -8.20 13.25
N PRO A 150 -12.70 -9.28 12.78
CA PRO A 150 -11.99 -10.51 12.44
C PRO A 150 -11.22 -10.38 11.12
N ALA A 151 -10.17 -11.17 10.97
CA ALA A 151 -9.41 -11.35 9.72
C ALA A 151 -8.83 -10.06 9.15
N ILE A 152 -8.58 -9.07 9.99
CA ILE A 152 -7.96 -7.81 9.59
C ILE A 152 -6.87 -7.46 10.60
N GLN A 153 -5.74 -6.97 10.12
CA GLN A 153 -4.63 -6.59 10.98
C GLN A 153 -4.10 -5.23 10.58
N VAL A 154 -4.10 -4.30 11.54
CA VAL A 154 -3.51 -2.96 11.34
C VAL A 154 -2.00 -3.10 11.52
N ARG A 155 -1.26 -2.81 10.45
CA ARG A 155 0.21 -2.92 10.42
C ARG A 155 0.91 -1.61 10.70
N GLY A 156 0.21 -0.49 10.58
CA GLY A 156 0.79 0.82 10.78
C GLY A 156 -0.04 1.93 10.19
N LEU A 157 0.61 3.05 9.93
CA LEU A 157 -0.03 4.26 9.42
C LEU A 157 0.52 4.60 8.03
N MET A 158 -0.29 5.31 7.26
CA MET A 158 0.10 5.85 5.95
C MET A 158 -0.30 7.31 5.89
N THR A 159 0.54 8.10 5.32
CA THR A 159 0.20 9.49 5.02
C THR A 159 0.90 9.96 3.76
N ILE A 160 0.28 10.92 3.09
CA ILE A 160 0.90 11.65 2.00
C ILE A 160 1.15 13.06 2.52
N ALA A 161 2.41 13.33 2.84
CA ALA A 161 2.80 14.64 3.34
C ALA A 161 2.72 15.69 2.23
N PRO A 162 2.40 16.95 2.57
CA PRO A 162 2.47 18.00 1.58
C PRO A 162 3.92 18.19 1.14
N PHE A 163 4.10 18.55 -0.14
CA PHE A 163 5.43 18.89 -0.64
C PHE A 163 5.81 20.28 -0.13
N VAL A 164 6.81 20.31 0.73
CA VAL A 164 7.34 21.57 1.30
C VAL A 164 8.86 21.59 1.14
N GLU A 165 9.43 22.80 0.91
CA GLU A 165 10.87 23.01 0.85
C GLU A 165 11.50 23.13 2.24
#